data_79c34f772e8d81e2cfa3af73c05e84a0
#
_entry.id   79c34f772e8d81e2cfa3af73c05e84a0
#
_cell.length_a   1.000
_cell.length_b   1.000
_cell.length_c   1.000
_cell.angle_alpha   90.00
_cell.angle_beta   90.00
_cell.angle_gamma   90.00
#
_symmetry.space_group_name_H-M   'P 1'
#
loop_
_entity.id
_entity.type
_entity.pdbx_description
1 polymer ?
#
loop_
_entity_poly.entity_id
_entity_poly.type
_entity_poly.pdbx_seq_one_letter_code
_entity_poly.pdbx_strand_id
1 'polypeptide(L)'
;MESLKWKNPGRKRHQDISYTSPDFVSGYDLDLEDFTVINEKKKKNEVVTREENDRYGTYIMTMIEIVLEGRKFKNKSFNEKCELRDQMSFELLLAIRGFDPSRGSTIFSYAYRCAYVAACHYYSEKQREYDFKKRIYDIIDNQPTNGHKVNTNNYSA
;
A
#
# COMPACT_ATOMS: atom_id res chain seq x y z
N MET A 1 -36.55 -14.89 -23.08
CA MET A 1 -35.14 -14.82 -22.70
C MET A 1 -35.04 -13.98 -21.43
N GLU A 2 -35.02 -14.64 -20.27
CA GLU A 2 -34.90 -13.97 -18.99
C GLU A 2 -33.43 -13.61 -18.73
N SER A 3 -33.16 -12.33 -18.55
CA SER A 3 -31.85 -11.82 -18.22
C SER A 3 -31.47 -12.25 -16.79
N LEU A 4 -30.43 -13.06 -16.65
CA LEU A 4 -29.82 -13.44 -15.41
C LEU A 4 -29.31 -12.16 -14.68
N LYS A 5 -30.12 -11.64 -13.77
CA LYS A 5 -29.72 -10.59 -12.82
C LYS A 5 -28.74 -11.20 -11.84
N TRP A 6 -27.49 -10.86 -11.98
CA TRP A 6 -26.45 -11.13 -11.00
C TRP A 6 -26.84 -10.48 -9.66
N LYS A 7 -27.32 -11.29 -8.71
CA LYS A 7 -27.51 -10.85 -7.32
C LYS A 7 -26.14 -10.88 -6.64
N ASN A 8 -25.52 -9.73 -6.48
CA ASN A 8 -24.40 -9.58 -5.57
C ASN A 8 -24.82 -10.09 -4.18
N PRO A 9 -24.22 -11.19 -3.64
CA PRO A 9 -24.43 -11.54 -2.26
C PRO A 9 -23.84 -10.38 -1.46
N GLY A 10 -24.71 -9.67 -0.74
CA GLY A 10 -24.34 -8.49 0.02
C GLY A 10 -23.04 -8.73 0.78
N ARG A 11 -21.99 -7.97 0.44
CA ARG A 11 -20.79 -7.86 1.25
C ARG A 11 -21.28 -7.53 2.66
N LYS A 12 -21.23 -8.51 3.58
CA LYS A 12 -21.34 -8.23 4.99
C LYS A 12 -20.30 -7.15 5.26
N ARG A 13 -20.76 -5.90 5.50
CA ARG A 13 -19.88 -4.87 5.99
C ARG A 13 -19.23 -5.48 7.22
N HIS A 14 -17.92 -5.73 7.16
CA HIS A 14 -17.16 -5.96 8.35
C HIS A 14 -17.56 -4.80 9.27
N GLN A 15 -18.12 -5.13 10.44
CA GLN A 15 -18.34 -4.14 11.47
C GLN A 15 -17.01 -3.41 11.60
N ASP A 16 -17.02 -2.15 11.23
CA ASP A 16 -15.87 -1.28 11.36
C ASP A 16 -15.45 -1.36 12.82
N ILE A 17 -14.38 -2.10 13.08
CA ILE A 17 -13.65 -1.93 14.32
C ILE A 17 -13.29 -0.46 14.25
N SER A 18 -13.91 0.34 15.12
CA SER A 18 -13.68 1.76 15.18
C SER A 18 -12.21 1.94 15.59
N TYR A 19 -11.32 2.05 14.63
CA TYR A 19 -9.91 2.39 14.83
C TYR A 19 -9.75 3.81 15.41
N THR A 20 -10.87 4.46 15.68
CA THR A 20 -10.99 5.78 16.31
C THR A 20 -11.19 5.69 17.83
N SER A 21 -11.07 4.49 18.43
CA SER A 21 -11.08 4.38 19.88
C SER A 21 -9.90 5.18 20.44
N PRO A 22 -10.12 6.14 21.33
CA PRO A 22 -9.06 6.86 22.02
C PRO A 22 -8.04 5.90 22.67
N ASP A 23 -8.50 4.75 23.13
CA ASP A 23 -7.67 3.72 23.77
C ASP A 23 -6.69 3.06 22.79
N PHE A 24 -7.01 2.99 21.49
CA PHE A 24 -6.13 2.43 20.49
C PHE A 24 -4.96 3.38 20.17
N VAL A 25 -5.22 4.69 20.20
CA VAL A 25 -4.21 5.73 19.92
C VAL A 25 -3.34 6.01 21.14
N SER A 26 -3.86 5.78 22.37
CA SER A 26 -3.17 6.11 23.63
C SER A 26 -1.86 5.33 23.88
N GLY A 27 -1.64 4.22 23.15
CA GLY A 27 -0.39 3.44 23.20
C GLY A 27 0.73 3.99 22.31
N TYR A 28 0.44 4.99 21.48
CA TYR A 28 1.38 5.60 20.56
C TYR A 28 1.59 7.08 20.92
N ASP A 29 2.82 7.56 20.81
CA ASP A 29 3.15 8.98 20.99
C ASP A 29 2.72 9.77 19.74
N LEU A 30 1.41 10.03 19.64
CA LEU A 30 0.79 10.65 18.51
C LEU A 30 -0.15 11.79 18.93
N ASP A 31 0.32 13.03 18.83
CA ASP A 31 -0.50 14.23 19.02
C ASP A 31 -1.25 14.57 17.73
N LEU A 32 -2.55 14.25 17.70
CA LEU A 32 -3.38 14.45 16.51
C LEU A 32 -3.67 15.94 16.22
N GLU A 33 -3.68 16.79 17.25
CA GLU A 33 -3.88 18.22 17.08
C GLU A 33 -2.65 18.86 16.46
N ASP A 34 -1.45 18.60 17.02
CA ASP A 34 -0.19 19.06 16.46
C ASP A 34 0.03 18.54 15.04
N PHE A 35 -0.27 17.26 14.80
CA PHE A 35 -0.19 16.68 13.46
C PHE A 35 -1.08 17.43 12.45
N THR A 36 -2.32 17.74 12.86
CA THR A 36 -3.27 18.48 12.00
C THR A 36 -2.76 19.90 11.71
N VAL A 37 -2.26 20.61 12.72
CA VAL A 37 -1.74 21.97 12.59
C VAL A 37 -0.54 22.00 11.63
N ILE A 38 0.42 21.10 11.81
CA ILE A 38 1.61 21.04 10.95
C ILE A 38 1.22 20.66 9.51
N ASN A 39 0.26 19.74 9.33
CA ASN A 39 -0.23 19.38 8.02
C ASN A 39 -0.88 20.54 7.29
N GLU A 40 -1.70 21.34 7.98
CA GLU A 40 -2.30 22.55 7.39
C GLU A 40 -1.27 23.61 7.00
N LYS A 41 -0.23 23.83 7.82
CA LYS A 41 0.90 24.69 7.46
C LYS A 41 1.59 24.23 6.17
N LYS A 42 1.89 22.93 6.07
CA LYS A 42 2.51 22.33 4.87
C LYS A 42 1.61 22.46 3.64
N LYS A 43 0.31 22.26 3.79
CA LYS A 43 -0.68 22.40 2.72
C LYS A 43 -0.76 23.82 2.18
N LYS A 44 -0.66 24.83 3.06
CA LYS A 44 -0.64 26.24 2.71
C LYS A 44 0.73 26.78 2.29
N ASN A 45 1.76 25.94 2.26
CA ASN A 45 3.16 26.32 2.05
C ASN A 45 3.67 27.37 3.06
N GLU A 46 3.16 27.34 4.28
CA GLU A 46 3.64 28.18 5.37
C GLU A 46 4.98 27.66 5.88
N VAL A 47 5.71 28.54 6.57
CA VAL A 47 7.02 28.17 7.16
C VAL A 47 6.80 27.15 8.27
N VAL A 48 7.46 25.99 8.14
CA VAL A 48 7.49 24.92 9.14
C VAL A 48 8.89 24.87 9.73
N THR A 49 9.00 24.90 11.05
CA THR A 49 10.29 24.77 11.74
C THR A 49 10.87 23.38 11.55
N ARG A 50 12.19 23.23 11.82
CA ARG A 50 12.83 21.92 11.78
C ARG A 50 12.19 20.96 12.77
N GLU A 51 11.92 21.42 13.99
CA GLU A 51 11.30 20.61 15.05
C GLU A 51 9.89 20.15 14.66
N GLU A 52 9.06 21.03 14.08
CA GLU A 52 7.74 20.68 13.56
C GLU A 52 7.86 19.63 12.44
N ASN A 53 8.84 19.80 11.56
CA ASN A 53 9.04 18.85 10.46
C ASN A 53 9.50 17.47 10.96
N ASP A 54 10.33 17.42 11.99
CA ASP A 54 10.79 16.17 12.61
C ASP A 54 9.60 15.46 13.31
N ARG A 55 8.77 16.20 14.06
CA ARG A 55 7.53 15.64 14.65
C ARG A 55 6.58 15.12 13.59
N TYR A 56 6.39 15.89 12.52
CA TYR A 56 5.54 15.46 11.41
C TYR A 56 6.02 14.14 10.78
N GLY A 57 7.33 14.00 10.57
CA GLY A 57 7.93 12.76 10.10
C GLY A 57 7.67 11.60 11.06
N THR A 58 7.81 11.83 12.36
CA THR A 58 7.51 10.85 13.40
C THR A 58 6.06 10.42 13.37
N TYR A 59 5.11 11.34 13.21
CA TYR A 59 3.68 11.01 13.10
C TYR A 59 3.38 10.16 11.87
N ILE A 60 3.96 10.49 10.72
CA ILE A 60 3.82 9.68 9.50
C ILE A 60 4.35 8.25 9.73
N MET A 61 5.54 8.10 10.31
CA MET A 61 6.11 6.78 10.59
C MET A 61 5.29 5.99 11.60
N THR A 62 4.79 6.64 12.64
CA THR A 62 3.92 6.02 13.64
C THR A 62 2.65 5.48 12.98
N MET A 63 2.02 6.25 12.10
CA MET A 63 0.84 5.80 11.34
C MET A 63 1.12 4.55 10.50
N ILE A 64 2.28 4.49 9.88
CA ILE A 64 2.70 3.34 9.07
C ILE A 64 2.90 2.11 9.96
N GLU A 65 3.58 2.25 11.10
CA GLU A 65 3.79 1.14 12.04
C GLU A 65 2.45 0.59 12.56
N ILE A 66 1.50 1.47 12.88
CA ILE A 66 0.15 1.05 13.29
C ILE A 66 -0.52 0.18 12.22
N VAL A 67 -0.40 0.55 10.94
CA VAL A 67 -0.93 -0.26 9.83
C VAL A 67 -0.19 -1.59 9.71
N LEU A 68 1.14 -1.59 9.84
CA LEU A 68 1.98 -2.79 9.72
C LEU A 68 1.78 -3.79 10.88
N GLU A 69 1.40 -3.31 12.05
CA GLU A 69 1.02 -4.16 13.20
C GLU A 69 -0.39 -4.73 13.04
N GLY A 70 -1.17 -4.21 12.12
CA GLY A 70 -2.51 -4.69 11.82
C GLY A 70 -2.51 -6.15 11.37
N ARG A 71 -3.64 -6.85 11.63
CA ARG A 71 -3.83 -8.28 11.41
C ARG A 71 -3.33 -8.77 10.03
N LYS A 72 -3.48 -7.94 8.99
CA LYS A 72 -3.13 -8.30 7.62
C LYS A 72 -1.62 -8.34 7.38
N PHE A 73 -0.85 -7.50 8.09
CA PHE A 73 0.57 -7.27 7.79
C PHE A 73 1.53 -7.74 8.89
N LYS A 74 1.05 -7.95 10.12
CA LYS A 74 1.90 -8.28 11.28
C LYS A 74 2.81 -9.50 11.07
N ASN A 75 2.35 -10.49 10.30
CA ASN A 75 3.06 -11.75 10.07
C ASN A 75 3.92 -11.72 8.79
N LYS A 76 4.08 -10.56 8.16
CA LYS A 76 4.94 -10.41 6.99
C LYS A 76 6.40 -10.45 7.39
N SER A 77 7.25 -10.91 6.47
CA SER A 77 8.70 -10.94 6.69
C SER A 77 9.27 -9.54 6.92
N PHE A 78 10.43 -9.46 7.53
CA PHE A 78 11.11 -8.19 7.76
C PHE A 78 11.34 -7.42 6.45
N ASN A 79 11.81 -8.11 5.40
CA ASN A 79 12.08 -7.49 4.10
C ASN A 79 10.79 -6.93 3.46
N GLU A 80 9.68 -7.71 3.49
CA GLU A 80 8.39 -7.22 3.00
C GLU A 80 7.90 -5.99 3.79
N LYS A 81 8.10 -5.97 5.12
CA LYS A 81 7.74 -4.80 5.94
C LYS A 81 8.58 -3.58 5.60
N CYS A 82 9.87 -3.74 5.28
CA CYS A 82 10.71 -2.64 4.83
C CYS A 82 10.22 -2.06 3.50
N GLU A 83 9.97 -2.91 2.50
CA GLU A 83 9.44 -2.49 1.20
C GLU A 83 8.06 -1.81 1.34
N LEU A 84 7.17 -2.38 2.17
CA LEU A 84 5.88 -1.77 2.48
C LEU A 84 6.01 -0.41 3.14
N ARG A 85 6.92 -0.28 4.10
CA ARG A 85 7.19 0.97 4.82
C ARG A 85 7.61 2.08 3.86
N ASP A 86 8.52 1.76 2.94
CA ASP A 86 9.00 2.72 1.93
C ASP A 86 7.86 3.17 1.01
N GLN A 87 7.08 2.23 0.48
CA GLN A 87 5.94 2.53 -0.38
C GLN A 87 4.87 3.36 0.34
N MET A 88 4.50 2.94 1.56
CA MET A 88 3.50 3.63 2.35
C MET A 88 3.95 5.04 2.74
N SER A 89 5.24 5.24 3.05
CA SER A 89 5.79 6.55 3.40
C SER A 89 5.65 7.53 2.25
N PHE A 90 6.01 7.10 1.05
CA PHE A 90 5.89 7.93 -0.14
C PHE A 90 4.44 8.30 -0.45
N GLU A 91 3.55 7.31 -0.53
CA GLU A 91 2.15 7.55 -0.88
C GLU A 91 1.42 8.34 0.22
N LEU A 92 1.68 8.06 1.51
CA LEU A 92 1.06 8.79 2.61
C LEU A 92 1.49 10.24 2.63
N LEU A 93 2.76 10.55 2.43
CA LEU A 93 3.24 11.93 2.37
C LEU A 93 2.59 12.75 1.25
N LEU A 94 2.29 12.12 0.13
CA LEU A 94 1.55 12.77 -0.96
C LEU A 94 0.07 12.92 -0.62
N ALA A 95 -0.56 11.87 -0.13
CA ALA A 95 -2.00 11.83 0.10
C ALA A 95 -2.46 12.67 1.29
N ILE A 96 -1.66 12.75 2.37
CA ILE A 96 -2.04 13.43 3.62
C ILE A 96 -2.31 14.93 3.43
N ARG A 97 -1.69 15.55 2.44
CA ARG A 97 -1.95 16.94 2.07
C ARG A 97 -3.39 17.17 1.60
N GLY A 98 -4.06 16.13 1.12
CA GLY A 98 -5.47 16.17 0.74
C GLY A 98 -6.44 16.08 1.91
N PHE A 99 -5.95 15.96 3.15
CA PHE A 99 -6.81 15.95 4.33
C PHE A 99 -7.58 17.26 4.47
N ASP A 100 -8.87 17.15 4.76
CA ASP A 100 -9.78 18.26 4.97
C ASP A 100 -10.59 18.03 6.26
N PRO A 101 -10.29 18.80 7.33
CA PRO A 101 -11.00 18.66 8.61
C PRO A 101 -12.51 18.89 8.51
N SER A 102 -12.96 19.67 7.52
CA SER A 102 -14.38 20.03 7.36
C SER A 102 -15.25 18.82 6.97
N ARG A 103 -14.63 17.74 6.48
CA ARG A 103 -15.33 16.52 6.07
C ARG A 103 -15.71 15.59 7.22
N GLY A 104 -15.44 15.98 8.47
CA GLY A 104 -15.84 15.23 9.67
C GLY A 104 -15.02 13.98 9.97
N SER A 105 -13.94 13.72 9.23
CA SER A 105 -12.98 12.66 9.56
C SER A 105 -11.80 13.21 10.36
N THR A 106 -11.23 12.39 11.24
CA THR A 106 -9.99 12.73 11.93
C THR A 106 -8.79 12.54 11.00
N ILE A 107 -7.70 13.28 11.23
CA ILE A 107 -6.46 13.09 10.48
C ILE A 107 -5.92 11.66 10.65
N PHE A 108 -6.13 11.05 11.82
CA PHE A 108 -5.79 9.65 12.08
C PHE A 108 -6.51 8.70 11.12
N SER A 109 -7.84 8.77 11.07
CA SER A 109 -8.64 7.89 10.19
C SER A 109 -8.29 8.08 8.72
N TYR A 110 -8.02 9.31 8.31
CA TYR A 110 -7.62 9.63 6.95
C TYR A 110 -6.23 9.06 6.62
N ALA A 111 -5.24 9.33 7.47
CA ALA A 111 -3.86 8.83 7.31
C ALA A 111 -3.80 7.31 7.33
N TYR A 112 -4.51 6.66 8.28
CA TYR A 112 -4.61 5.20 8.34
C TYR A 112 -5.14 4.62 7.03
N ARG A 113 -6.22 5.18 6.50
CA ARG A 113 -6.81 4.73 5.25
C ARG A 113 -5.85 4.89 4.08
N CYS A 114 -5.16 6.04 3.98
CA CYS A 114 -4.18 6.27 2.91
C CYS A 114 -3.02 5.28 2.99
N ALA A 115 -2.45 5.06 4.17
CA ALA A 115 -1.38 4.10 4.37
C ALA A 115 -1.83 2.66 4.06
N TYR A 116 -3.03 2.27 4.47
CA TYR A 116 -3.60 0.95 4.16
C TYR A 116 -3.81 0.75 2.66
N VAL A 117 -4.32 1.76 1.95
CA VAL A 117 -4.50 1.72 0.50
C VAL A 117 -3.15 1.59 -0.21
N ALA A 118 -2.13 2.34 0.24
CA ALA A 118 -0.77 2.23 -0.28
C ALA A 118 -0.22 0.81 -0.16
N ALA A 119 -0.42 0.16 1.00
CA ALA A 119 -0.03 -1.24 1.18
C ALA A 119 -0.80 -2.19 0.24
N CYS A 120 -2.08 -1.92 -0.03
CA CYS A 120 -2.86 -2.71 -1.01
C CYS A 120 -2.35 -2.50 -2.45
N HIS A 121 -1.95 -1.29 -2.82
CA HIS A 121 -1.34 -1.00 -4.12
C HIS A 121 -0.04 -1.78 -4.30
N TYR A 122 0.84 -1.79 -3.30
CA TYR A 122 2.07 -2.57 -3.32
C TYR A 122 1.82 -4.03 -3.68
N TYR A 123 0.87 -4.70 -3.03
CA TYR A 123 0.56 -6.09 -3.34
C TYR A 123 -0.07 -6.28 -4.71
N SER A 124 -0.88 -5.34 -5.18
CA SER A 124 -1.46 -5.39 -6.52
C SER A 124 -0.39 -5.28 -7.60
N GLU A 125 0.62 -4.45 -7.39
CA GLU A 125 1.75 -4.31 -8.32
C GLU A 125 2.64 -5.56 -8.31
N LYS A 126 2.97 -6.09 -7.14
CA LYS A 126 3.73 -7.35 -7.03
C LYS A 126 3.00 -8.52 -7.72
N GLN A 127 1.67 -8.60 -7.60
CA GLN A 127 0.89 -9.63 -8.29
C GLN A 127 0.94 -9.45 -9.82
N ARG A 128 0.79 -8.23 -10.32
CA ARG A 128 0.91 -7.94 -11.76
C ARG A 128 2.30 -8.31 -12.30
N GLU A 129 3.35 -7.99 -11.55
CA GLU A 129 4.72 -8.33 -11.91
C GLU A 129 4.91 -9.85 -11.97
N TYR A 130 4.39 -10.58 -10.99
CA TYR A 130 4.42 -12.03 -10.97
C TYR A 130 3.67 -12.64 -12.17
N ASP A 131 2.44 -12.18 -12.44
CA ASP A 131 1.63 -12.65 -13.56
C ASP A 131 2.30 -12.36 -14.91
N PHE A 132 2.96 -11.20 -15.03
CA PHE A 132 3.73 -10.86 -16.23
C PHE A 132 4.92 -11.80 -16.42
N LYS A 133 5.72 -12.01 -15.39
CA LYS A 133 6.85 -12.97 -15.44
C LYS A 133 6.39 -14.36 -15.80
N LYS A 134 5.30 -14.84 -15.20
CA LYS A 134 4.72 -16.14 -15.50
C LYS A 134 4.36 -16.27 -16.99
N ARG A 135 3.69 -15.27 -17.57
CA ARG A 135 3.36 -15.25 -19.01
C ARG A 135 4.59 -15.32 -19.89
N ILE A 136 5.67 -14.62 -19.54
CA ILE A 136 6.93 -14.67 -20.29
C ILE A 136 7.52 -16.09 -20.27
N TYR A 137 7.55 -16.75 -19.09
CA TYR A 137 8.00 -18.13 -18.99
C TYR A 137 7.14 -19.10 -19.82
N ASP A 138 5.81 -18.97 -19.74
CA ASP A 138 4.89 -19.79 -20.52
C ASP A 138 5.11 -19.63 -22.04
N ILE A 139 5.45 -18.43 -22.52
CA ILE A 139 5.77 -18.18 -23.92
C ILE A 139 7.10 -18.84 -24.30
N ILE A 140 8.14 -18.72 -23.47
CA ILE A 140 9.45 -19.30 -23.74
C ILE A 140 9.37 -20.83 -23.77
N ASP A 141 8.70 -21.44 -22.80
CA ASP A 141 8.59 -22.89 -22.68
C ASP A 141 7.74 -23.50 -23.81
N ASN A 142 6.75 -22.75 -24.33
CA ASN A 142 5.89 -23.20 -25.43
C ASN A 142 6.43 -22.82 -26.82
N GLN A 143 7.62 -22.22 -26.94
CA GLN A 143 8.22 -22.07 -28.24
C GLN A 143 8.60 -23.44 -28.80
N PRO A 144 8.14 -23.81 -30.04
CA PRO A 144 8.58 -25.04 -30.66
C PRO A 144 10.10 -24.94 -30.79
N THR A 145 10.80 -25.85 -30.13
CA THR A 145 12.24 -26.05 -30.39
C THR A 145 12.36 -26.39 -31.86
N ASN A 146 12.63 -25.40 -32.70
CA ASN A 146 13.06 -25.63 -34.05
C ASN A 146 14.37 -26.40 -33.95
N GLY A 147 14.23 -27.74 -33.86
CA GLY A 147 15.32 -28.64 -33.92
C GLY A 147 16.08 -28.41 -35.22
N HIS A 148 17.10 -27.59 -35.14
CA HIS A 148 18.15 -27.59 -36.12
C HIS A 148 18.80 -28.98 -36.04
N LYS A 149 18.17 -29.95 -36.73
CA LYS A 149 18.86 -31.19 -37.08
C LYS A 149 20.04 -30.76 -37.96
N VAL A 150 21.17 -30.52 -37.31
CA VAL A 150 22.46 -30.46 -38.01
C VAL A 150 22.66 -31.86 -38.62
N ASN A 151 22.42 -31.91 -39.93
CA ASN A 151 22.63 -33.12 -40.72
C ASN A 151 24.16 -33.30 -40.84
N THR A 152 24.77 -34.06 -39.93
CA THR A 152 26.20 -34.44 -39.92
C THR A 152 26.47 -35.62 -40.82
N ASN A 153 25.81 -35.70 -41.95
CA ASN A 153 26.15 -36.71 -42.95
C ASN A 153 26.76 -36.05 -44.16
N ASN A 154 28.05 -35.70 -44.09
CA ASN A 154 28.91 -35.51 -45.28
C ASN A 154 30.36 -35.32 -44.86
N TYR A 155 30.97 -36.40 -44.34
CA TYR A 155 32.41 -36.65 -44.43
C TYR A 155 32.63 -38.17 -44.51
N SER A 156 32.46 -38.69 -45.70
CA SER A 156 33.02 -39.97 -46.10
C SER A 156 33.62 -39.78 -47.49
N ALA A 157 34.88 -39.55 -47.48
CA ALA A 157 35.73 -39.83 -48.60
C ALA A 157 37.16 -39.99 -48.11
#